data_6c4b54022488427dee6196c1d5d81083
#
_entry.id   6c4b54022488427dee6196c1d5d81083
#
_cell.length_a   1.000
_cell.length_b   1.000
_cell.length_c   1.000
_cell.angle_alpha   90.00
_cell.angle_beta   90.00
_cell.angle_gamma   90.00
#
_symmetry.space_group_name_H-M   'P 1'
#
loop_
_entity.id
_entity.type
_entity.pdbx_description
1 polymer ?
#
loop_
_entity_poly.entity_id
_entity_poly.type
_entity_poly.pdbx_seq_one_letter_code
_entity_poly.pdbx_strand_id
1 'polypeptide(L)'
;MTESHGEPRPGPAGSDGEPVYADRVYRSVPGVISGVLLLAVAAWLIGDAALNGSGKTPWVALAAVPVFAFPVIAYTLRPAVRADERRLVVRNPLRTIVAPWAAVDALRAGYSVELLAEGKKYQVWAVPVSLRQRKRAARARERGGQAHSSRLGMVFGAGGTPSGAGVQGSTDPNRAWSDQVVGVLQDMAERNASRPDASGPVEVRWCWWIIAPTVAGLIALITVIAV
;
A
#
# COMPACT_ATOMS: atom_id res chain seq x y z
N MET A 1 38.25 58.40 12.14
CA MET A 1 37.19 57.46 12.55
C MET A 1 36.36 57.20 11.31
N THR A 2 36.68 56.13 10.60
CA THR A 2 36.04 55.69 9.34
C THR A 2 35.48 54.32 9.61
N GLU A 3 34.16 54.22 9.80
CA GLU A 3 33.45 52.97 9.95
C GLU A 3 33.38 52.27 8.59
N SER A 4 34.01 51.11 8.53
CA SER A 4 33.94 50.18 7.41
C SER A 4 32.61 49.44 7.49
N HIS A 5 31.71 49.77 6.57
CA HIS A 5 30.50 48.93 6.30
C HIS A 5 30.94 47.59 5.68
N GLY A 6 30.86 46.57 6.50
CA GLY A 6 31.02 45.20 6.04
C GLY A 6 29.85 44.78 5.15
N GLU A 7 30.11 44.59 3.86
CA GLU A 7 29.17 43.91 2.95
C GLU A 7 28.85 42.50 3.47
N PRO A 8 27.56 42.10 3.49
CA PRO A 8 27.20 40.73 3.81
C PRO A 8 27.73 39.81 2.71
N ARG A 9 28.59 38.86 3.06
CA ARG A 9 29.01 37.76 2.19
C ARG A 9 27.77 37.01 1.73
N PRO A 10 27.61 36.74 0.40
CA PRO A 10 26.59 35.81 -0.07
C PRO A 10 26.90 34.44 0.52
N GLY A 11 25.95 33.89 1.28
CA GLY A 11 25.98 32.53 1.77
C GLY A 11 26.08 31.56 0.57
N PRO A 12 26.59 30.33 0.77
CA PRO A 12 26.69 29.36 -0.29
C PRO A 12 25.30 29.16 -0.90
N ALA A 13 25.20 29.33 -2.22
CA ALA A 13 24.01 29.05 -2.99
C ALA A 13 23.58 27.60 -2.62
N GLY A 14 22.48 27.49 -1.89
CA GLY A 14 21.82 26.22 -1.66
C GLY A 14 21.53 25.61 -3.01
N SER A 15 22.06 24.43 -3.26
CA SER A 15 21.59 23.58 -4.35
C SER A 15 20.07 23.60 -4.28
N ASP A 16 19.42 24.03 -5.36
CA ASP A 16 17.98 23.97 -5.54
C ASP A 16 17.55 22.51 -5.37
N GLY A 17 17.38 22.11 -4.13
CA GLY A 17 16.85 20.81 -3.77
C GLY A 17 15.41 20.78 -4.23
N GLU A 18 15.19 20.26 -5.43
CA GLU A 18 13.88 19.74 -5.81
C GLU A 18 13.31 19.02 -4.59
N PRO A 19 12.08 19.33 -4.16
CA PRO A 19 11.52 18.72 -2.97
C PRO A 19 11.51 17.20 -3.18
N VAL A 20 12.42 16.52 -2.48
CA VAL A 20 12.48 15.06 -2.45
C VAL A 20 11.16 14.62 -1.84
N TYR A 21 10.21 14.23 -2.67
CA TYR A 21 8.93 13.70 -2.21
C TYR A 21 9.21 12.42 -1.43
N ALA A 22 8.99 12.47 -0.13
CA ALA A 22 9.20 11.36 0.78
C ALA A 22 8.51 10.10 0.25
N ASP A 23 9.24 8.99 0.21
CA ASP A 23 8.74 7.64 -0.11
C ASP A 23 7.40 7.40 0.59
N ARG A 24 6.33 7.24 -0.18
CA ARG A 24 5.01 6.94 0.38
C ARG A 24 4.85 5.43 0.54
N VAL A 25 4.66 5.01 1.79
CA VAL A 25 4.48 3.60 2.12
C VAL A 25 3.07 3.37 2.64
N TYR A 26 2.32 2.52 1.95
CA TYR A 26 0.97 2.11 2.36
C TYR A 26 0.99 0.65 2.81
N ARG A 27 0.45 0.40 4.01
CA ARG A 27 0.31 -0.94 4.60
C ARG A 27 -1.04 -1.07 5.30
N SER A 28 -1.56 -2.28 5.36
CA SER A 28 -2.75 -2.59 6.16
C SER A 28 -2.35 -2.78 7.62
N VAL A 29 -2.55 -1.76 8.45
CA VAL A 29 -2.28 -1.85 9.90
C VAL A 29 -3.06 -3.01 10.56
N PRO A 30 -4.37 -3.19 10.30
CA PRO A 30 -5.11 -4.33 10.85
C PRO A 30 -4.52 -5.68 10.41
N GLY A 31 -4.03 -5.78 9.16
CA GLY A 31 -3.36 -6.98 8.66
C GLY A 31 -2.09 -7.30 9.44
N VAL A 32 -1.26 -6.30 9.73
CA VAL A 32 -0.04 -6.48 10.52
C VAL A 32 -0.36 -6.93 11.94
N ILE A 33 -1.29 -6.28 12.62
CA ILE A 33 -1.71 -6.65 13.98
C ILE A 33 -2.22 -8.10 14.01
N SER A 34 -3.13 -8.46 13.10
CA SER A 34 -3.66 -9.82 13.02
C SER A 34 -2.56 -10.85 12.75
N GLY A 35 -1.59 -10.52 11.90
CA GLY A 35 -0.46 -11.40 11.60
C GLY A 35 0.44 -11.65 12.81
N VAL A 36 0.75 -10.60 13.57
CA VAL A 36 1.55 -10.72 14.79
C VAL A 36 0.83 -11.58 15.83
N LEU A 37 -0.48 -11.37 16.03
CA LEU A 37 -1.28 -12.17 16.95
C LEU A 37 -1.33 -13.64 16.51
N LEU A 38 -1.56 -13.92 15.22
CA LEU A 38 -1.56 -15.28 14.69
C LEU A 38 -0.22 -15.97 14.88
N LEU A 39 0.89 -15.28 14.62
CA LEU A 39 2.23 -15.84 14.85
C LEU A 39 2.49 -16.10 16.33
N ALA A 40 2.05 -15.23 17.23
CA ALA A 40 2.21 -15.43 18.67
C ALA A 40 1.44 -16.65 19.15
N VAL A 41 0.17 -16.81 18.72
CA VAL A 41 -0.65 -17.97 19.07
C VAL A 41 -0.06 -19.26 18.46
N ALA A 42 0.37 -19.21 17.19
CA ALA A 42 1.00 -20.35 16.53
C ALA A 42 2.32 -20.75 17.22
N ALA A 43 3.15 -19.78 17.60
CA ALA A 43 4.40 -20.02 18.29
C ALA A 43 4.14 -20.66 19.68
N TRP A 44 3.11 -20.22 20.39
CA TRP A 44 2.74 -20.82 21.68
C TRP A 44 2.26 -22.26 21.51
N LEU A 45 1.30 -22.52 20.61
CA LEU A 45 0.74 -23.85 20.39
C LEU A 45 1.78 -24.84 19.87
N ILE A 46 2.58 -24.42 18.87
CA ILE A 46 3.63 -25.25 18.29
C ILE A 46 4.75 -25.48 19.31
N GLY A 47 5.10 -24.45 20.08
CA GLY A 47 6.10 -24.53 21.15
C GLY A 47 5.66 -25.52 22.26
N ASP A 48 4.42 -25.43 22.70
CA ASP A 48 3.86 -26.37 23.69
C ASP A 48 3.89 -27.81 23.13
N ALA A 49 3.41 -28.02 21.91
CA ALA A 49 3.44 -29.34 21.28
C ALA A 49 4.86 -29.88 21.04
N ALA A 50 5.84 -29.03 20.80
CA ALA A 50 7.23 -29.42 20.61
C ALA A 50 7.93 -29.80 21.94
N LEU A 51 7.62 -29.09 23.04
CA LEU A 51 8.28 -29.25 24.32
C LEU A 51 7.60 -30.31 25.19
N ASN A 52 6.27 -30.38 25.18
CA ASN A 52 5.47 -31.22 26.05
C ASN A 52 4.83 -32.42 25.33
N GLY A 53 4.92 -32.45 24.00
CA GLY A 53 4.37 -33.54 23.19
C GLY A 53 5.13 -34.85 23.36
N SER A 54 4.47 -35.97 23.09
CA SER A 54 5.05 -37.33 23.13
C SER A 54 5.03 -37.98 21.75
N GLY A 55 5.88 -38.99 21.53
CA GLY A 55 5.94 -39.74 20.29
C GLY A 55 6.31 -38.87 19.09
N LYS A 56 5.44 -38.82 18.07
CA LYS A 56 5.66 -38.04 16.84
C LYS A 56 5.30 -36.55 16.99
N THR A 57 4.57 -36.15 18.03
CA THR A 57 4.04 -34.81 18.23
C THR A 57 5.10 -33.68 18.09
N PRO A 58 6.29 -33.77 18.73
CA PRO A 58 7.33 -32.76 18.59
C PRO A 58 7.80 -32.58 17.15
N TRP A 59 7.96 -33.66 16.42
CA TRP A 59 8.42 -33.63 15.03
C TRP A 59 7.37 -33.03 14.10
N VAL A 60 6.10 -33.37 14.29
CA VAL A 60 4.96 -32.77 13.58
C VAL A 60 4.90 -31.26 13.88
N ALA A 61 5.08 -30.88 15.14
CA ALA A 61 5.08 -29.47 15.55
C ALA A 61 6.20 -28.67 14.86
N LEU A 62 7.44 -29.22 14.87
CA LEU A 62 8.58 -28.57 14.19
C LEU A 62 8.39 -28.47 12.68
N ALA A 63 7.87 -29.52 12.03
CA ALA A 63 7.59 -29.50 10.60
C ALA A 63 6.44 -28.52 10.23
N ALA A 64 5.52 -28.26 11.13
CA ALA A 64 4.43 -27.31 10.95
C ALA A 64 4.89 -25.84 10.98
N VAL A 65 6.03 -25.52 11.65
CA VAL A 65 6.54 -24.15 11.75
C VAL A 65 6.62 -23.45 10.38
N PRO A 66 7.36 -23.95 9.41
CA PRO A 66 7.48 -23.27 8.12
C PRO A 66 6.16 -23.25 7.33
N VAL A 67 5.29 -24.25 7.51
CA VAL A 67 3.99 -24.31 6.84
C VAL A 67 3.04 -23.21 7.32
N PHE A 68 3.13 -22.81 8.58
CA PHE A 68 2.28 -21.76 9.16
C PHE A 68 2.97 -20.39 9.12
N ALA A 69 4.22 -20.30 9.57
CA ALA A 69 4.87 -19.00 9.77
C ALA A 69 5.09 -18.24 8.46
N PHE A 70 5.61 -18.89 7.42
CA PHE A 70 5.90 -18.21 6.17
C PHE A 70 4.64 -17.72 5.43
N PRO A 71 3.54 -18.50 5.30
CA PRO A 71 2.30 -17.98 4.75
C PRO A 71 1.70 -16.84 5.58
N VAL A 72 1.68 -16.94 6.91
CA VAL A 72 1.18 -15.84 7.76
C VAL A 72 2.00 -14.58 7.51
N ILE A 73 3.33 -14.65 7.52
CA ILE A 73 4.20 -13.51 7.20
C ILE A 73 3.90 -12.97 5.79
N ALA A 74 3.75 -13.88 4.80
CA ALA A 74 3.50 -13.52 3.42
C ALA A 74 2.20 -12.72 3.24
N TYR A 75 1.11 -13.15 3.85
CA TYR A 75 -0.21 -12.57 3.64
C TYR A 75 -0.54 -11.41 4.56
N THR A 76 0.11 -11.28 5.73
CA THR A 76 -0.22 -10.27 6.72
C THR A 76 0.85 -9.20 6.90
N LEU A 77 2.12 -9.59 7.03
CA LEU A 77 3.21 -8.66 7.36
C LEU A 77 3.90 -8.09 6.11
N ARG A 78 3.95 -8.87 5.04
CA ARG A 78 4.69 -8.51 3.83
C ARG A 78 3.98 -7.52 2.90
N PRO A 79 2.63 -7.55 2.70
CA PRO A 79 1.97 -6.69 1.74
C PRO A 79 2.22 -5.21 2.04
N ALA A 80 2.75 -4.50 1.02
CA ALA A 80 3.03 -3.08 1.10
C ALA A 80 3.03 -2.47 -0.32
N VAL A 81 2.63 -1.21 -0.43
CA VAL A 81 2.85 -0.39 -1.60
C VAL A 81 3.85 0.69 -1.25
N ARG A 82 4.87 0.86 -2.06
CA ARG A 82 5.82 1.95 -1.98
C ARG A 82 5.80 2.72 -3.29
N ALA A 83 5.69 4.02 -3.20
CA ALA A 83 5.68 4.90 -4.34
C ALA A 83 6.80 5.93 -4.15
N ASP A 84 7.78 5.90 -5.00
CA ASP A 84 8.84 6.91 -5.13
C ASP A 84 8.63 7.73 -6.41
N GLU A 85 9.53 8.65 -6.73
CA GLU A 85 9.43 9.52 -7.91
C GLU A 85 9.61 8.78 -9.24
N ARG A 86 10.23 7.59 -9.22
CA ARG A 86 10.60 6.82 -10.41
C ARG A 86 9.65 5.67 -10.70
N ARG A 87 9.11 5.05 -9.64
CA ARG A 87 8.41 3.77 -9.75
C ARG A 87 7.43 3.50 -8.62
N LEU A 88 6.52 2.60 -8.91
CA LEU A 88 5.61 1.99 -7.95
C LEU A 88 6.10 0.57 -7.64
N VAL A 89 6.33 0.26 -6.36
CA VAL A 89 6.71 -1.07 -5.90
C VAL A 89 5.55 -1.68 -5.12
N VAL A 90 4.94 -2.72 -5.68
CA VAL A 90 3.85 -3.47 -5.05
C VAL A 90 4.39 -4.78 -4.50
N ARG A 91 4.43 -4.90 -3.18
CA ARG A 91 4.78 -6.14 -2.49
C ARG A 91 3.53 -6.94 -2.19
N ASN A 92 3.28 -7.97 -2.95
CA ASN A 92 2.23 -8.95 -2.74
C ASN A 92 2.75 -10.15 -1.93
N PRO A 93 1.89 -11.05 -1.41
CA PRO A 93 2.31 -12.18 -0.59
C PRO A 93 3.47 -12.99 -1.19
N LEU A 94 3.36 -13.42 -2.43
CA LEU A 94 4.32 -14.33 -3.07
C LEU A 94 5.18 -13.68 -4.16
N ARG A 95 4.90 -12.42 -4.53
CA ARG A 95 5.64 -11.71 -5.59
C ARG A 95 5.79 -10.22 -5.29
N THR A 96 6.84 -9.62 -5.81
CA THR A 96 7.03 -8.16 -5.86
C THR A 96 6.92 -7.71 -7.31
N ILE A 97 6.15 -6.66 -7.54
CA ILE A 97 6.00 -6.01 -8.84
C ILE A 97 6.66 -4.64 -8.73
N VAL A 98 7.57 -4.33 -9.63
CA VAL A 98 8.23 -3.03 -9.75
C VAL A 98 7.78 -2.45 -11.09
N ALA A 99 6.99 -1.40 -11.05
CA ALA A 99 6.45 -0.74 -12.23
C ALA A 99 6.97 0.71 -12.28
N PRO A 100 7.87 1.06 -13.22
CA PRO A 100 8.20 2.43 -13.51
C PRO A 100 6.93 3.22 -13.90
N TRP A 101 6.86 4.51 -13.56
CA TRP A 101 5.62 5.28 -13.79
C TRP A 101 5.23 5.37 -15.26
N ALA A 102 6.19 5.38 -16.18
CA ALA A 102 5.92 5.36 -17.61
C ALA A 102 5.26 4.05 -18.10
N ALA A 103 5.39 2.96 -17.36
CA ALA A 103 4.79 1.66 -17.69
C ALA A 103 3.41 1.45 -17.02
N VAL A 104 2.96 2.40 -16.19
CA VAL A 104 1.67 2.32 -15.49
C VAL A 104 0.56 2.87 -16.38
N ASP A 105 -0.32 1.99 -16.88
CA ASP A 105 -1.45 2.39 -17.71
C ASP A 105 -2.60 2.98 -16.87
N ALA A 106 -2.92 2.34 -15.74
CA ALA A 106 -3.96 2.80 -14.84
C ALA A 106 -3.88 2.15 -13.45
N LEU A 107 -4.42 2.84 -12.45
CA LEU A 107 -4.70 2.30 -11.12
C LEU A 107 -6.21 2.37 -10.89
N ARG A 108 -6.82 1.30 -10.45
CA ARG A 108 -8.28 1.23 -10.25
C ARG A 108 -8.63 0.60 -8.91
N ALA A 109 -9.60 1.20 -8.22
CA ALA A 109 -10.21 0.61 -7.03
C ALA A 109 -11.58 0.02 -7.42
N GLY A 110 -11.64 -1.31 -7.56
CA GLY A 110 -12.86 -2.08 -7.78
C GLY A 110 -13.22 -2.90 -6.54
N TYR A 111 -13.38 -4.20 -6.69
CA TYR A 111 -13.45 -5.16 -5.58
C TYR A 111 -12.10 -5.31 -4.86
N SER A 112 -11.02 -5.10 -5.59
CA SER A 112 -9.65 -4.96 -5.10
C SER A 112 -9.01 -3.75 -5.77
N VAL A 113 -7.89 -3.27 -5.22
CA VAL A 113 -7.06 -2.30 -5.93
C VAL A 113 -6.25 -3.04 -6.97
N GLU A 114 -6.27 -2.55 -8.21
CA GLU A 114 -5.64 -3.15 -9.37
C GLU A 114 -4.70 -2.15 -10.02
N LEU A 115 -3.49 -2.61 -10.33
CA LEU A 115 -2.51 -1.92 -11.15
C LEU A 115 -2.57 -2.52 -12.56
N LEU A 116 -2.83 -1.70 -13.54
CA LEU A 116 -2.67 -2.05 -14.96
C LEU A 116 -1.32 -1.47 -15.41
N ALA A 117 -0.46 -2.31 -15.94
CA ALA A 117 0.84 -1.91 -16.44
C ALA A 117 1.27 -2.84 -17.59
N GLU A 118 1.72 -2.28 -18.70
CA GLU A 118 2.08 -2.99 -19.95
C GLU A 118 0.96 -3.94 -20.42
N GLY A 119 -0.31 -3.52 -20.33
CA GLY A 119 -1.47 -4.32 -20.70
C GLY A 119 -1.76 -5.51 -19.77
N LYS A 120 -0.97 -5.69 -18.69
CA LYS A 120 -1.18 -6.75 -17.68
C LYS A 120 -1.82 -6.17 -16.43
N LYS A 121 -2.61 -7.01 -15.76
CA LYS A 121 -3.35 -6.67 -14.56
C LYS A 121 -2.71 -7.30 -13.33
N TYR A 122 -2.39 -6.47 -12.34
CA TYR A 122 -1.80 -6.88 -11.08
C TYR A 122 -2.69 -6.45 -9.92
N GLN A 123 -3.06 -7.38 -9.06
CA GLN A 123 -3.80 -7.07 -7.83
C GLN A 123 -2.85 -6.49 -6.78
N VAL A 124 -3.30 -5.47 -6.04
CA VAL A 124 -2.56 -4.80 -4.96
C VAL A 124 -3.15 -5.23 -3.61
N TRP A 125 -2.46 -6.15 -2.92
CA TRP A 125 -2.93 -6.73 -1.66
C TRP A 125 -2.81 -5.80 -0.44
N ALA A 126 -1.89 -4.85 -0.48
CA ALA A 126 -1.60 -3.96 0.65
C ALA A 126 -2.72 -2.96 0.95
N VAL A 127 -3.61 -2.70 -0.03
CA VAL A 127 -4.71 -1.73 0.08
C VAL A 127 -6.03 -2.48 0.05
N PRO A 128 -6.57 -2.87 1.21
CA PRO A 128 -7.85 -3.56 1.27
C PRO A 128 -8.99 -2.61 0.91
N VAL A 129 -9.91 -3.07 0.06
CA VAL A 129 -11.11 -2.33 -0.31
C VAL A 129 -12.24 -2.67 0.65
N SER A 130 -12.70 -1.71 1.43
CA SER A 130 -13.87 -1.87 2.29
C SER A 130 -15.15 -1.49 1.54
N LEU A 131 -15.90 -2.49 1.08
CA LEU A 131 -17.20 -2.27 0.41
C LEU A 131 -18.20 -1.55 1.32
N ARG A 132 -18.10 -1.74 2.65
CA ARG A 132 -18.95 -1.02 3.63
C ARG A 132 -18.60 0.46 3.66
N GLN A 133 -17.32 0.81 3.68
CA GLN A 133 -16.89 2.21 3.64
C GLN A 133 -17.29 2.87 2.31
N ARG A 134 -17.13 2.17 1.18
CA ARG A 134 -17.57 2.69 -0.13
C ARG A 134 -19.08 2.93 -0.19
N LYS A 135 -19.88 1.98 0.31
CA LYS A 135 -21.34 2.19 0.41
C LYS A 135 -21.73 3.34 1.33
N ARG A 136 -21.02 3.52 2.46
CA ARG A 136 -21.25 4.66 3.36
C ARG A 136 -20.86 5.98 2.69
N ALA A 137 -19.70 6.03 2.03
CA ALA A 137 -19.24 7.20 1.30
C ALA A 137 -20.19 7.58 0.15
N ALA A 138 -20.69 6.59 -0.62
CA ALA A 138 -21.68 6.81 -1.66
C ALA A 138 -22.98 7.39 -1.09
N ARG A 139 -23.54 6.81 -0.03
CA ARG A 139 -24.76 7.32 0.64
C ARG A 139 -24.57 8.73 1.25
N ALA A 140 -23.38 9.03 1.76
CA ALA A 140 -23.06 10.35 2.29
C ALA A 140 -23.07 11.41 1.17
N ARG A 141 -22.53 11.07 -0.01
CA ARG A 141 -22.57 11.93 -1.20
C ARG A 141 -23.98 12.17 -1.72
N GLU A 142 -24.80 11.10 -1.79
CA GLU A 142 -26.21 11.22 -2.19
C GLU A 142 -26.99 12.16 -1.26
N ARG A 143 -26.81 12.02 0.06
CA ARG A 143 -27.44 12.90 1.06
C ARG A 143 -26.91 14.34 1.00
N GLY A 144 -25.61 14.53 0.80
CA GLY A 144 -24.99 15.85 0.63
C GLY A 144 -25.45 16.53 -0.65
N GLY A 145 -25.59 15.78 -1.76
CA GLY A 145 -26.13 16.28 -3.02
C GLY A 145 -27.59 16.73 -2.91
N GLN A 146 -28.42 15.97 -2.19
CA GLN A 146 -29.84 16.37 -1.95
C GLN A 146 -29.95 17.60 -1.05
N ALA A 147 -29.08 17.75 -0.05
CA ALA A 147 -29.08 18.96 0.79
C ALA A 147 -28.64 20.22 0.01
N HIS A 148 -27.76 20.06 -0.99
CA HIS A 148 -27.37 21.18 -1.87
C HIS A 148 -28.48 21.55 -2.87
N SER A 149 -29.17 20.58 -3.44
CA SER A 149 -30.29 20.85 -4.37
C SER A 149 -31.49 21.47 -3.65
N SER A 150 -31.75 21.11 -2.40
CA SER A 150 -32.81 21.73 -1.58
C SER A 150 -32.48 23.18 -1.17
N ARG A 151 -31.20 23.53 -1.02
CA ARG A 151 -30.78 24.92 -0.75
C ARG A 151 -30.70 25.78 -2.01
N LEU A 152 -30.52 25.22 -3.19
CA LEU A 152 -30.49 25.98 -4.44
C LEU A 152 -31.88 26.49 -4.84
N GLY A 153 -32.94 25.88 -4.32
CA GLY A 153 -34.33 26.32 -4.49
C GLY A 153 -34.71 27.58 -3.69
N MET A 154 -33.87 28.02 -2.75
CA MET A 154 -34.19 29.17 -1.84
C MET A 154 -33.31 30.41 -2.03
N VAL A 155 -32.32 30.39 -2.92
CA VAL A 155 -31.43 31.56 -3.13
C VAL A 155 -31.33 31.91 -4.61
N PHE A 156 -32.46 32.30 -5.21
CA PHE A 156 -32.43 33.22 -6.35
C PHE A 156 -32.38 34.64 -5.77
N GLY A 157 -31.18 35.13 -5.49
CA GLY A 157 -30.95 36.52 -5.09
C GLY A 157 -29.68 36.73 -4.31
N ALA A 158 -28.55 36.79 -4.99
CA ALA A 158 -27.45 37.71 -4.78
C ALA A 158 -26.15 37.11 -5.37
N GLY A 159 -25.54 37.87 -6.24
CA GLY A 159 -24.34 37.50 -6.98
C GLY A 159 -23.12 37.29 -6.08
N GLY A 160 -22.37 36.26 -6.42
CA GLY A 160 -21.04 35.96 -5.85
C GLY A 160 -20.31 35.07 -6.82
N THR A 161 -19.32 35.62 -7.50
CA THR A 161 -18.41 34.95 -8.42
C THR A 161 -17.70 33.77 -7.75
N PRO A 162 -17.60 32.59 -8.40
CA PRO A 162 -16.76 31.51 -7.89
C PRO A 162 -15.29 31.79 -8.26
N SER A 163 -14.52 32.23 -7.28
CA SER A 163 -13.07 32.36 -7.39
C SER A 163 -12.38 31.00 -7.18
N GLY A 164 -11.54 30.62 -8.14
CA GLY A 164 -10.30 29.89 -7.91
C GLY A 164 -10.43 28.42 -7.46
N ALA A 165 -10.52 27.52 -8.41
CA ALA A 165 -10.20 26.10 -8.20
C ALA A 165 -8.68 25.93 -7.96
N GLY A 166 -8.26 26.07 -6.71
CA GLY A 166 -6.97 25.57 -6.26
C GLY A 166 -7.05 24.04 -6.20
N VAL A 167 -6.21 23.37 -6.97
CA VAL A 167 -5.97 21.92 -6.85
C VAL A 167 -5.22 21.67 -5.55
N GLN A 168 -5.95 21.68 -4.44
CA GLN A 168 -5.49 21.12 -3.19
C GLN A 168 -5.99 19.68 -3.16
N GLY A 169 -5.07 18.72 -2.99
CA GLY A 169 -5.40 17.32 -2.74
C GLY A 169 -6.36 17.20 -1.58
N SER A 170 -7.65 17.33 -1.85
CA SER A 170 -8.70 17.34 -0.86
C SER A 170 -8.81 15.94 -0.27
N THR A 171 -8.28 15.78 0.94
CA THR A 171 -8.58 14.64 1.81
C THR A 171 -10.05 14.75 2.18
N ASP A 172 -10.94 14.35 1.28
CA ASP A 172 -12.38 14.29 1.55
C ASP A 172 -12.60 13.20 2.62
N PRO A 173 -13.00 13.55 3.85
CA PRO A 173 -13.18 12.60 4.95
C PRO A 173 -14.25 11.54 4.65
N ASN A 174 -15.11 11.79 3.67
CA ASN A 174 -16.15 10.86 3.22
C ASN A 174 -15.66 9.89 2.13
N ARG A 175 -14.43 10.01 1.65
CA ARG A 175 -13.88 9.13 0.63
C ARG A 175 -13.33 7.85 1.30
N ALA A 176 -13.60 6.68 0.71
CA ALA A 176 -13.02 5.44 1.22
C ALA A 176 -11.49 5.50 1.14
N TRP A 177 -10.80 5.02 2.17
CA TRP A 177 -9.32 5.06 2.23
C TRP A 177 -8.64 4.47 0.98
N SER A 178 -9.17 3.38 0.44
CA SER A 178 -8.67 2.78 -0.80
C SER A 178 -8.75 3.73 -2.01
N ASP A 179 -9.85 4.50 -2.09
CA ASP A 179 -10.05 5.45 -3.19
C ASP A 179 -9.12 6.67 -3.04
N GLN A 180 -8.82 7.07 -1.80
CA GLN A 180 -7.85 8.14 -1.51
C GLN A 180 -6.44 7.70 -1.92
N VAL A 181 -6.02 6.49 -1.53
CA VAL A 181 -4.70 5.93 -1.90
C VAL A 181 -4.58 5.82 -3.41
N VAL A 182 -5.59 5.28 -4.09
CA VAL A 182 -5.59 5.16 -5.57
C VAL A 182 -5.51 6.53 -6.23
N GLY A 183 -6.26 7.53 -5.75
CA GLY A 183 -6.20 8.89 -6.28
C GLY A 183 -4.79 9.48 -6.16
N VAL A 184 -4.16 9.36 -4.99
CA VAL A 184 -2.78 9.85 -4.79
C VAL A 184 -1.78 9.13 -5.71
N LEU A 185 -1.92 7.81 -5.89
CA LEU A 185 -1.04 7.04 -6.78
C LEU A 185 -1.27 7.39 -8.27
N GLN A 186 -2.50 7.69 -8.67
CA GLN A 186 -2.82 8.19 -10.01
C GLN A 186 -2.19 9.56 -10.26
N ASP A 187 -2.33 10.50 -9.32
CA ASP A 187 -1.69 11.82 -9.41
C ASP A 187 -0.16 11.70 -9.51
N MET A 188 0.44 10.73 -8.81
CA MET A 188 1.89 10.47 -8.92
C MET A 188 2.25 9.87 -10.29
N ALA A 189 1.45 8.96 -10.82
CA ALA A 189 1.66 8.39 -12.14
C ALA A 189 1.61 9.46 -13.23
N GLU A 190 0.59 10.32 -13.21
CA GLU A 190 0.44 11.41 -14.18
C GLU A 190 1.61 12.39 -14.15
N ARG A 191 2.08 12.78 -12.97
CA ARG A 191 3.21 13.71 -12.81
C ARG A 191 4.56 13.13 -13.21
N ASN A 192 4.78 11.84 -12.96
CA ASN A 192 6.09 11.22 -13.09
C ASN A 192 6.24 10.36 -14.36
N ALA A 193 5.14 10.06 -15.10
CA ALA A 193 5.20 9.21 -16.29
C ALA A 193 6.13 9.73 -17.39
N SER A 194 6.28 11.05 -17.51
CA SER A 194 7.13 11.69 -18.52
C SER A 194 8.60 11.83 -18.09
N ARG A 195 8.96 11.46 -16.87
CA ARG A 195 10.35 11.56 -16.37
C ARG A 195 11.24 10.52 -17.05
N PRO A 196 12.44 10.88 -17.52
CA PRO A 196 13.35 9.94 -18.17
C PRO A 196 13.77 8.78 -17.25
N ASP A 197 13.91 9.05 -15.96
CA ASP A 197 14.31 8.08 -14.91
C ASP A 197 13.15 7.21 -14.41
N ALA A 198 11.92 7.47 -14.85
CA ALA A 198 10.72 6.68 -14.56
C ALA A 198 10.35 5.71 -15.70
N SER A 199 11.22 5.51 -16.69
CA SER A 199 11.02 4.60 -17.81
C SER A 199 11.66 3.23 -17.55
N GLY A 200 11.14 2.18 -18.20
CA GLY A 200 11.64 0.81 -18.11
C GLY A 200 10.54 -0.23 -18.09
N PRO A 201 10.87 -1.51 -18.20
CA PRO A 201 9.90 -2.60 -18.18
C PRO A 201 9.38 -2.87 -16.78
N VAL A 202 8.19 -3.47 -16.70
CA VAL A 202 7.63 -3.97 -15.43
C VAL A 202 8.35 -5.24 -15.02
N GLU A 203 8.95 -5.24 -13.83
CA GLU A 203 9.63 -6.40 -13.27
C GLU A 203 8.73 -7.12 -12.27
N VAL A 204 8.62 -8.45 -12.41
CA VAL A 204 7.91 -9.31 -11.47
C VAL A 204 8.89 -10.31 -10.86
N ARG A 205 9.09 -10.21 -9.54
CA ARG A 205 10.03 -11.08 -8.79
C ARG A 205 9.28 -11.96 -7.81
N TRP A 206 9.44 -13.28 -7.91
CA TRP A 206 8.88 -14.24 -6.97
C TRP A 206 9.65 -14.29 -5.66
N CYS A 207 8.96 -14.56 -4.58
CA CYS A 207 9.53 -14.60 -3.23
C CYS A 207 9.92 -16.02 -2.83
N TRP A 208 10.95 -16.54 -3.45
CA TRP A 208 11.44 -17.90 -3.20
C TRP A 208 11.80 -18.17 -1.73
N TRP A 209 12.23 -17.15 -0.99
CA TRP A 209 12.52 -17.26 0.44
C TRP A 209 11.27 -17.55 1.31
N ILE A 210 10.06 -17.37 0.77
CA ILE A 210 8.79 -17.79 1.40
C ILE A 210 8.34 -19.12 0.83
N ILE A 211 8.35 -19.25 -0.48
CA ILE A 211 7.82 -20.41 -1.19
C ILE A 211 8.64 -21.67 -0.86
N ALA A 212 9.96 -21.60 -0.96
CA ALA A 212 10.82 -22.76 -0.76
C ALA A 212 10.71 -23.35 0.66
N PRO A 213 10.83 -22.59 1.77
CA PRO A 213 10.70 -23.17 3.09
C PRO A 213 9.27 -23.65 3.40
N THR A 214 8.23 -23.01 2.84
CA THR A 214 6.85 -23.49 3.00
C THR A 214 6.67 -24.86 2.34
N VAL A 215 7.16 -25.03 1.11
CA VAL A 215 7.08 -26.30 0.39
C VAL A 215 7.94 -27.37 1.09
N ALA A 216 9.15 -27.06 1.50
CA ALA A 216 10.02 -27.98 2.24
C ALA A 216 9.36 -28.44 3.57
N GLY A 217 8.76 -27.50 4.31
CA GLY A 217 8.03 -27.81 5.53
C GLY A 217 6.82 -28.70 5.28
N LEU A 218 6.08 -28.46 4.20
CA LEU A 218 4.96 -29.29 3.83
C LEU A 218 5.36 -30.73 3.50
N ILE A 219 6.46 -30.90 2.76
CA ILE A 219 7.02 -32.22 2.45
C ILE A 219 7.46 -32.92 3.76
N ALA A 220 8.19 -32.22 4.64
CA ALA A 220 8.60 -32.75 5.94
C ALA A 220 7.39 -33.16 6.77
N LEU A 221 6.36 -32.31 6.85
CA LEU A 221 5.13 -32.59 7.59
C LEU A 221 4.43 -33.86 7.09
N ILE A 222 4.27 -33.99 5.77
CA ILE A 222 3.68 -35.19 5.14
C ILE A 222 4.51 -36.42 5.48
N THR A 223 5.83 -36.34 5.37
CA THR A 223 6.74 -37.46 5.66
C THR A 223 6.63 -37.92 7.10
N VAL A 224 6.66 -36.98 8.06
CA VAL A 224 6.55 -37.31 9.51
C VAL A 224 5.19 -37.93 9.86
N ILE A 225 4.12 -37.53 9.21
CA ILE A 225 2.77 -38.09 9.43
C ILE A 225 2.67 -39.50 8.81
N ALA A 226 3.29 -39.72 7.65
CA ALA A 226 3.18 -40.97 6.90
C ALA A 226 4.03 -42.11 7.49
N VAL A 227 5.13 -41.78 8.17
CA VAL A 227 6.03 -42.74 8.87
C VAL A 227 5.59 -42.88 10.33
#